data_82514cc09352c42685f90a86b168d6eb
#
_entry.id   82514cc09352c42685f90a86b168d6eb
#
_cell.length_a   1.000
_cell.length_b   1.000
_cell.length_c   1.000
_cell.angle_alpha   90.00
_cell.angle_beta   90.00
_cell.angle_gamma   90.00
#
_symmetry.space_group_name_H-M   'P 1'
#
loop_
_entity.id
_entity.type
_entity.pdbx_description
1 polymer ?
#
loop_
_entity_poly.entity_id
_entity_poly.type
_entity_poly.pdbx_seq_one_letter_code
_entity_poly.pdbx_strand_id
1 'polypeptide(L)'
;MIDLLSGKTAVVNWSEKRVLMPELPEVETVRRGLAPVMEGQIITEAQINRPDLRWPFPNRMAERLTGQQILRLWRRSKYMIADMESGESLLIHLGMSGRMVVSGDPLGKFVHDHPAPEKHDHVVLTMASGARVTFNDPRRFGAMDLLNTATANAHPLLSKIGPEPL
;
A
#
# COMPACT_ATOMS: atom_id res chain seq x y z
N MET A 1 8.66 5.65 10.76
CA MET A 1 8.83 6.70 9.75
C MET A 1 9.47 6.11 8.52
N ILE A 2 9.07 6.56 7.36
CA ILE A 2 9.70 6.15 6.12
C ILE A 2 11.03 6.87 6.00
N ASP A 3 12.09 6.11 5.87
CA ASP A 3 13.43 6.66 5.69
C ASP A 3 13.84 6.54 4.23
N LEU A 4 13.52 7.57 3.47
CA LEU A 4 13.85 7.62 2.05
C LEU A 4 15.29 8.06 1.81
N LEU A 5 15.91 8.75 2.78
CA LEU A 5 17.24 9.29 2.61
C LEU A 5 18.32 8.22 2.69
N SER A 6 18.07 7.19 3.49
CA SER A 6 19.01 6.08 3.60
C SER A 6 18.90 5.09 2.45
N GLY A 7 17.87 5.18 1.64
CA GLY A 7 17.58 4.20 0.60
C GLY A 7 17.29 2.80 1.12
N LYS A 8 17.05 2.69 2.39
CA LYS A 8 16.72 1.42 3.04
C LYS A 8 15.22 1.18 3.01
N THR A 9 14.80 0.13 3.66
CA THR A 9 13.38 -0.20 3.79
C THR A 9 12.61 1.01 4.31
N ALA A 10 11.57 1.38 3.59
CA ALA A 10 10.66 2.41 4.05
C ALA A 10 9.69 1.79 5.05
N VAL A 11 9.90 2.04 6.32
CA VAL A 11 9.11 1.46 7.40
C VAL A 11 8.61 2.57 8.30
N VAL A 12 7.33 2.51 8.63
CA VAL A 12 6.78 3.37 9.66
C VAL A 12 6.77 2.57 10.96
N ASN A 13 7.60 2.99 11.90
CA ASN A 13 7.69 2.34 13.20
C ASN A 13 6.69 2.97 14.18
N TRP A 14 5.53 2.40 14.24
CA TRP A 14 4.46 2.90 15.10
C TRP A 14 4.65 2.60 16.57
N SER A 15 5.44 1.56 16.89
CA SER A 15 5.61 1.15 18.28
C SER A 15 6.31 2.19 19.13
N GLU A 16 7.27 2.91 18.55
CA GLU A 16 8.00 3.96 19.28
C GLU A 16 7.15 5.19 19.52
N LYS A 17 6.17 5.43 18.69
CA LYS A 17 5.33 6.63 18.77
C LYS A 17 4.10 6.45 19.64
N ARG A 18 3.79 5.23 20.03
CA ARG A 18 2.58 4.89 20.77
C ARG A 18 1.30 5.34 20.09
N VAL A 19 1.32 5.44 18.78
CA VAL A 19 0.16 5.81 17.99
C VAL A 19 -0.62 4.55 17.68
N LEU A 20 -1.89 4.54 18.05
CA LEU A 20 -2.75 3.37 17.84
C LEU A 20 -3.32 3.33 16.43
N MET A 21 -3.39 4.47 15.76
CA MET A 21 -3.89 4.59 14.40
C MET A 21 -3.09 5.66 13.67
N PRO A 22 -2.62 5.38 12.43
CA PRO A 22 -1.94 6.41 11.65
C PRO A 22 -2.84 7.62 11.43
N GLU A 23 -2.34 8.78 11.83
CA GLU A 23 -3.03 10.03 11.61
C GLU A 23 -2.80 10.54 10.18
N LEU A 24 -3.59 11.52 9.76
CA LEU A 24 -3.54 12.03 8.40
C LEU A 24 -2.13 12.46 7.94
N PRO A 25 -1.33 13.21 8.72
CA PRO A 25 0.02 13.56 8.31
C PRO A 25 0.93 12.36 8.09
N GLU A 26 0.74 11.30 8.87
CA GLU A 26 1.53 10.08 8.76
C GLU A 26 1.16 9.28 7.53
N VAL A 27 -0.12 9.23 7.20
CA VAL A 27 -0.59 8.58 5.97
C VAL A 27 -0.05 9.31 4.75
N GLU A 28 -0.04 10.64 4.77
CA GLU A 28 0.54 11.42 3.68
C GLU A 28 2.04 11.19 3.54
N THR A 29 2.76 11.04 4.65
CA THR A 29 4.19 10.70 4.63
C THR A 29 4.42 9.34 3.98
N VAL A 30 3.60 8.34 4.32
CA VAL A 30 3.67 7.02 3.69
C VAL A 30 3.38 7.11 2.20
N ARG A 31 2.34 7.82 1.81
CA ARG A 31 2.00 7.99 0.40
C ARG A 31 3.16 8.63 -0.38
N ARG A 32 3.75 9.69 0.16
CA ARG A 32 4.89 10.35 -0.49
C ARG A 32 6.11 9.43 -0.62
N GLY A 33 6.29 8.55 0.36
CA GLY A 33 7.36 7.57 0.32
C GLY A 33 7.12 6.46 -0.69
N LEU A 34 5.87 6.07 -0.87
CA LEU A 34 5.51 5.00 -1.80
C LEU A 34 5.40 5.49 -3.25
N ALA A 35 5.02 6.75 -3.47
CA ALA A 35 4.76 7.27 -4.81
C ALA A 35 5.94 7.02 -5.78
N PRO A 36 7.19 7.37 -5.44
CA PRO A 36 8.30 7.12 -6.37
C PRO A 36 8.60 5.65 -6.62
N VAL A 37 8.14 4.77 -5.73
CA VAL A 37 8.35 3.32 -5.86
C VAL A 37 7.25 2.69 -6.70
N MET A 38 6.05 3.23 -6.65
CA MET A 38 4.86 2.62 -7.24
C MET A 38 4.39 3.32 -8.52
N GLU A 39 4.42 4.64 -8.55
CA GLU A 39 3.89 5.36 -9.71
C GLU A 39 4.68 5.07 -10.98
N GLY A 40 3.97 4.76 -12.04
CA GLY A 40 4.56 4.39 -13.33
C GLY A 40 5.04 2.95 -13.40
N GLN A 41 5.03 2.22 -12.29
CA GLN A 41 5.54 0.85 -12.23
C GLN A 41 4.43 -0.17 -12.56
N ILE A 42 4.87 -1.28 -13.12
CA ILE A 42 3.99 -2.43 -13.37
C ILE A 42 4.14 -3.39 -12.20
N ILE A 43 3.02 -3.86 -11.68
CA ILE A 43 2.99 -4.92 -10.68
C ILE A 43 3.24 -6.24 -11.41
N THR A 44 4.42 -6.82 -11.23
CA THR A 44 4.76 -8.09 -11.89
C THR A 44 4.24 -9.29 -11.12
N GLU A 45 4.06 -9.13 -9.81
CA GLU A 45 3.51 -10.20 -8.96
C GLU A 45 2.76 -9.58 -7.79
N ALA A 46 1.61 -10.13 -7.49
CA ALA A 46 0.84 -9.80 -6.30
C ALA A 46 0.66 -11.07 -5.49
N GLN A 47 1.26 -11.13 -4.32
CA GLN A 47 1.19 -12.26 -3.41
C GLN A 47 0.22 -11.94 -2.28
N ILE A 48 -0.85 -12.70 -2.18
CA ILE A 48 -1.89 -12.52 -1.17
C ILE A 48 -1.80 -13.70 -0.21
N ASN A 49 -1.36 -13.42 1.00
CA ASN A 49 -0.99 -14.48 1.96
C ASN A 49 -2.14 -14.90 2.88
N ARG A 50 -3.29 -14.24 2.77
CA ARG A 50 -4.48 -14.61 3.53
C ARG A 50 -5.73 -14.08 2.81
N PRO A 51 -6.92 -14.61 3.13
CA PRO A 51 -8.12 -14.22 2.39
C PRO A 51 -8.72 -12.89 2.82
N ASP A 52 -8.28 -12.33 3.95
CA ASP A 52 -8.91 -11.14 4.52
C ASP A 52 -7.95 -10.33 5.37
N LEU A 53 -8.36 -9.10 5.66
CA LEU A 53 -7.88 -8.28 6.76
C LEU A 53 -9.10 -7.96 7.64
N ARG A 54 -9.44 -6.66 7.76
CA ARG A 54 -10.68 -6.26 8.44
C ARG A 54 -11.91 -6.79 7.70
N TRP A 55 -11.84 -6.80 6.37
CA TRP A 55 -12.86 -7.35 5.50
C TRP A 55 -12.22 -8.33 4.52
N PRO A 56 -13.00 -9.23 3.94
CA PRO A 56 -12.47 -10.11 2.89
C PRO A 56 -11.88 -9.29 1.73
N PHE A 57 -10.79 -9.79 1.17
CA PHE A 57 -10.25 -9.20 -0.05
C PHE A 57 -11.20 -9.45 -1.22
N PRO A 58 -11.20 -8.54 -2.23
CA PRO A 58 -12.00 -8.76 -3.42
C PRO A 58 -11.60 -10.03 -4.14
N ASN A 59 -12.57 -10.61 -4.84
CA ASN A 59 -12.34 -11.82 -5.62
C ASN A 59 -11.22 -11.59 -6.65
N ARG A 60 -10.32 -12.56 -6.76
CA ARG A 60 -9.26 -12.57 -7.75
C ARG A 60 -8.34 -11.33 -7.64
N MET A 61 -8.15 -10.85 -6.43
CA MET A 61 -7.35 -9.64 -6.21
C MET A 61 -5.94 -9.78 -6.79
N ALA A 62 -5.27 -10.91 -6.54
CA ALA A 62 -3.93 -11.14 -7.08
C ALA A 62 -3.90 -11.05 -8.60
N GLU A 63 -4.86 -11.68 -9.27
CA GLU A 63 -4.94 -11.66 -10.73
C GLU A 63 -5.27 -10.28 -11.28
N ARG A 64 -6.15 -9.55 -10.58
CA ARG A 64 -6.55 -8.21 -11.01
C ARG A 64 -5.48 -7.17 -10.83
N LEU A 65 -4.55 -7.39 -9.90
CA LEU A 65 -3.41 -6.51 -9.67
C LEU A 65 -2.23 -6.86 -10.57
N THR A 66 -1.98 -8.14 -10.83
CA THR A 66 -0.81 -8.58 -11.57
C THR A 66 -0.85 -8.10 -13.01
N GLY A 67 0.26 -7.51 -13.46
CA GLY A 67 0.39 -6.99 -14.81
C GLY A 67 -0.11 -5.56 -14.99
N GLN A 68 -0.68 -4.96 -13.95
CA GLN A 68 -1.22 -3.61 -14.04
C GLN A 68 -0.16 -2.56 -13.80
N GLN A 69 -0.20 -1.50 -14.61
CA GLN A 69 0.62 -0.33 -14.37
C GLN A 69 -0.11 0.61 -13.41
N ILE A 70 0.60 1.05 -12.40
CA ILE A 70 0.08 2.06 -11.46
C ILE A 70 0.29 3.43 -12.09
N LEU A 71 -0.78 4.18 -12.29
CA LEU A 71 -0.73 5.49 -12.92
C LEU A 71 -0.43 6.58 -11.92
N ARG A 72 -1.05 6.50 -10.74
CA ARG A 72 -0.77 7.44 -9.65
C ARG A 72 -1.16 6.84 -8.32
N LEU A 73 -0.51 7.33 -7.28
CA LEU A 73 -0.86 7.03 -5.89
C LEU A 73 -1.29 8.34 -5.22
N TRP A 74 -2.55 8.41 -4.83
CA TRP A 74 -3.11 9.60 -4.19
C TRP A 74 -3.77 9.24 -2.88
N ARG A 75 -4.23 10.22 -2.17
CA ARG A 75 -4.80 10.05 -0.85
C ARG A 75 -6.13 10.79 -0.75
N ARG A 76 -7.07 10.17 -0.06
CA ARG A 76 -8.28 10.81 0.38
C ARG A 76 -8.48 10.47 1.85
N SER A 77 -8.39 11.48 2.73
CA SER A 77 -8.37 11.27 4.17
C SER A 77 -7.29 10.25 4.54
N LYS A 78 -7.63 9.21 5.29
CA LYS A 78 -6.68 8.16 5.70
C LYS A 78 -6.57 7.00 4.72
N TYR A 79 -7.17 7.14 3.54
CA TYR A 79 -7.10 6.11 2.50
C TYR A 79 -6.08 6.50 1.43
N MET A 80 -5.23 5.55 1.08
CA MET A 80 -4.37 5.67 -0.09
C MET A 80 -5.01 4.93 -1.25
N ILE A 81 -4.90 5.48 -2.45
CA ILE A 81 -5.57 4.95 -3.62
C ILE A 81 -4.58 4.91 -4.78
N ALA A 82 -4.33 3.71 -5.28
CA ALA A 82 -3.44 3.50 -6.43
C ALA A 82 -4.28 3.26 -7.68
N ASP A 83 -4.36 4.26 -8.54
CA ASP A 83 -5.08 4.13 -9.82
C ASP A 83 -4.26 3.29 -10.79
N MET A 84 -4.91 2.33 -11.45
CA MET A 84 -4.26 1.45 -12.40
C MET A 84 -4.84 1.64 -13.81
N GLU A 85 -4.06 1.25 -14.81
CA GLU A 85 -4.45 1.42 -16.22
C GLU A 85 -5.70 0.63 -16.60
N SER A 86 -6.05 -0.41 -15.84
CA SER A 86 -7.27 -1.20 -16.09
C SER A 86 -8.56 -0.42 -15.84
N GLY A 87 -8.49 0.72 -15.15
CA GLY A 87 -9.67 1.45 -14.70
C GLY A 87 -10.10 1.06 -13.29
N GLU A 88 -9.39 0.16 -12.65
CA GLU A 88 -9.58 -0.15 -11.24
C GLU A 88 -8.54 0.59 -10.40
N SER A 89 -8.83 0.79 -9.13
CA SER A 89 -7.91 1.38 -8.18
C SER A 89 -7.81 0.49 -6.94
N LEU A 90 -6.60 0.39 -6.39
CA LEU A 90 -6.36 -0.30 -5.14
C LEU A 90 -6.51 0.68 -3.99
N LEU A 91 -7.46 0.40 -3.11
CA LEU A 91 -7.67 1.15 -1.89
C LEU A 91 -6.87 0.52 -0.77
N ILE A 92 -6.14 1.33 -0.01
CA ILE A 92 -5.33 0.88 1.10
C ILE A 92 -5.65 1.71 2.34
N HIS A 93 -5.97 1.04 3.44
CA HIS A 93 -6.16 1.66 4.75
C HIS A 93 -5.28 0.97 5.77
N LEU A 94 -4.44 1.73 6.47
CA LEU A 94 -3.46 1.14 7.38
C LEU A 94 -4.08 0.65 8.70
N GLY A 95 -5.25 1.14 9.06
CA GLY A 95 -5.88 0.76 10.32
C GLY A 95 -5.06 1.23 11.51
N MET A 96 -4.96 0.39 12.52
CA MET A 96 -4.25 0.72 13.76
C MET A 96 -2.80 0.27 13.77
N SER A 97 -2.48 -0.81 13.09
CA SER A 97 -1.13 -1.41 13.14
C SER A 97 -0.56 -1.70 11.75
N GLY A 98 -1.27 -1.33 10.69
CA GLY A 98 -0.80 -1.56 9.34
C GLY A 98 0.35 -0.65 8.98
N ARG A 99 1.27 -1.18 8.20
CA ARG A 99 2.40 -0.43 7.68
C ARG A 99 2.77 -0.94 6.30
N MET A 100 3.33 -0.04 5.51
CA MET A 100 3.85 -0.37 4.20
C MET A 100 5.35 -0.43 4.29
N VAL A 101 5.93 -1.55 3.87
CA VAL A 101 7.37 -1.79 3.93
C VAL A 101 7.88 -1.91 2.51
N VAL A 102 8.86 -1.09 2.15
CA VAL A 102 9.52 -1.18 0.84
C VAL A 102 10.84 -1.91 1.01
N SER A 103 11.06 -2.94 0.22
CA SER A 103 12.32 -3.68 0.16
C SER A 103 12.74 -3.86 -1.29
N GLY A 104 14.04 -4.20 -1.50
CA GLY A 104 14.60 -4.25 -2.83
C GLY A 104 14.92 -2.86 -3.34
N ASP A 105 16.09 -2.70 -3.96
CA ASP A 105 16.51 -1.42 -4.51
C ASP A 105 16.26 -1.40 -6.01
N PRO A 106 15.36 -0.56 -6.50
CA PRO A 106 15.09 -0.48 -7.93
C PRO A 106 16.30 -0.03 -8.74
N LEU A 107 17.30 0.58 -8.09
CA LEU A 107 18.53 1.00 -8.76
C LEU A 107 19.66 -0.01 -8.61
N GLY A 108 19.39 -1.16 -7.99
CA GLY A 108 20.38 -2.21 -7.80
C GLY A 108 21.48 -1.88 -6.80
N LYS A 109 21.27 -0.91 -5.94
CA LYS A 109 22.27 -0.48 -4.96
C LYS A 109 22.39 -1.42 -3.77
N PHE A 110 21.38 -2.21 -3.50
CA PHE A 110 21.38 -3.18 -2.42
C PHE A 110 21.43 -4.57 -3.00
N VAL A 111 22.47 -5.28 -2.63
CA VAL A 111 22.62 -6.69 -2.99
C VAL A 111 21.99 -7.50 -1.86
N HIS A 112 20.73 -7.25 -1.59
CA HIS A 112 20.00 -8.01 -0.59
C HIS A 112 18.92 -8.81 -1.26
N ASP A 113 18.90 -10.09 -0.94
CA ASP A 113 17.73 -10.89 -1.24
C ASP A 113 16.55 -10.29 -0.49
N HIS A 114 15.38 -10.41 -1.10
CA HIS A 114 14.18 -10.02 -0.39
C HIS A 114 14.06 -10.87 0.88
N PRO A 115 13.80 -10.25 2.02
CA PRO A 115 13.65 -11.03 3.24
C PRO A 115 12.51 -12.03 3.09
N ALA A 116 12.63 -13.15 3.80
CA ALA A 116 11.54 -14.12 3.86
C ALA A 116 10.27 -13.41 4.39
N PRO A 117 9.10 -13.80 3.92
CA PRO A 117 7.86 -13.21 4.41
C PRO A 117 7.73 -13.36 5.92
N GLU A 118 7.42 -12.26 6.59
CA GLU A 118 7.13 -12.29 8.00
C GLU A 118 5.68 -12.74 8.23
N LYS A 119 5.41 -13.18 9.45
CA LYS A 119 4.09 -13.71 9.82
C LYS A 119 2.92 -12.77 9.49
N HIS A 120 3.15 -11.47 9.54
CA HIS A 120 2.10 -10.48 9.33
C HIS A 120 2.20 -9.75 7.98
N ASP A 121 2.98 -10.30 7.06
CA ASP A 121 3.07 -9.80 5.69
C ASP A 121 1.91 -10.38 4.89
N HIS A 122 0.84 -9.60 4.78
CA HIS A 122 -0.41 -10.11 4.21
C HIS A 122 -0.50 -9.95 2.71
N VAL A 123 0.07 -8.88 2.18
CA VAL A 123 0.09 -8.60 0.75
C VAL A 123 1.47 -8.13 0.36
N VAL A 124 2.03 -8.72 -0.68
CA VAL A 124 3.34 -8.33 -1.21
C VAL A 124 3.18 -8.05 -2.69
N LEU A 125 3.47 -6.81 -3.09
CA LEU A 125 3.45 -6.39 -4.48
C LEU A 125 4.88 -6.24 -4.96
N THR A 126 5.24 -6.96 -6.01
CA THR A 126 6.54 -6.84 -6.64
C THR A 126 6.42 -5.97 -7.88
N MET A 127 7.24 -4.92 -7.94
CA MET A 127 7.25 -4.00 -9.07
C MET A 127 8.24 -4.47 -10.14
N ALA A 128 8.03 -4.03 -11.37
CA ALA A 128 8.94 -4.35 -12.47
C ALA A 128 10.39 -3.91 -12.19
N SER A 129 10.57 -2.87 -11.40
CA SER A 129 11.88 -2.38 -10.95
C SER A 129 12.62 -3.35 -10.03
N GLY A 130 11.92 -4.33 -9.48
CA GLY A 130 12.45 -5.24 -8.45
C GLY A 130 12.10 -4.81 -7.03
N ALA A 131 11.56 -3.62 -6.84
CA ALA A 131 11.11 -3.19 -5.52
C ALA A 131 9.90 -4.02 -5.10
N ARG A 132 9.82 -4.30 -3.80
CA ARG A 132 8.68 -4.97 -3.17
C ARG A 132 8.01 -4.02 -2.20
N VAL A 133 6.70 -3.97 -2.29
CA VAL A 133 5.87 -3.19 -1.37
C VAL A 133 5.01 -4.19 -0.59
N THR A 134 5.21 -4.22 0.71
CA THR A 134 4.57 -5.20 1.59
C THR A 134 3.62 -4.50 2.54
N PHE A 135 2.39 -5.00 2.62
CA PHE A 135 1.44 -4.59 3.64
C PHE A 135 1.57 -5.53 4.84
N ASN A 136 2.09 -5.00 5.94
CA ASN A 136 2.26 -5.72 7.19
C ASN A 136 1.28 -5.19 8.22
N ASP A 137 0.51 -6.06 8.86
CA ASP A 137 -0.53 -5.63 9.79
C ASP A 137 -0.80 -6.72 10.84
N PRO A 138 -0.12 -6.66 12.00
CA PRO A 138 -0.30 -7.67 13.04
C PRO A 138 -1.74 -7.80 13.55
N ARG A 139 -2.48 -6.69 13.66
CA ARG A 139 -3.83 -6.69 14.22
C ARG A 139 -4.92 -6.86 13.18
N ARG A 140 -4.61 -6.77 11.89
CA ARG A 140 -5.54 -6.93 10.78
C ARG A 140 -6.73 -5.98 10.81
N PHE A 141 -6.52 -4.78 11.33
CA PHE A 141 -7.55 -3.72 11.33
C PHE A 141 -7.45 -2.82 10.10
N GLY A 142 -6.43 -3.02 9.28
CA GLY A 142 -6.33 -2.36 8.00
C GLY A 142 -7.26 -2.99 6.96
N ALA A 143 -7.25 -2.42 5.78
CA ALA A 143 -8.09 -2.89 4.70
C ALA A 143 -7.43 -2.66 3.34
N MET A 144 -7.74 -3.54 2.41
CA MET A 144 -7.48 -3.34 0.99
C MET A 144 -8.72 -3.73 0.20
N ASP A 145 -9.01 -2.97 -0.83
CA ASP A 145 -10.14 -3.25 -1.72
C ASP A 145 -9.80 -2.78 -3.13
N LEU A 146 -10.54 -3.27 -4.09
CA LEU A 146 -10.48 -2.80 -5.46
C LEU A 146 -11.78 -2.05 -5.78
N LEU A 147 -11.65 -0.90 -6.40
CA LEU A 147 -12.79 -0.07 -6.75
C LEU A 147 -12.64 0.44 -8.18
N ASN A 148 -13.74 0.88 -8.76
CA ASN A 148 -13.73 1.48 -10.08
C ASN A 148 -13.19 2.90 -9.98
N THR A 149 -12.14 3.22 -10.72
CA THR A 149 -11.50 4.54 -10.65
C THR A 149 -12.48 5.66 -10.98
N ALA A 150 -13.32 5.49 -11.99
CA ALA A 150 -14.26 6.52 -12.42
C ALA A 150 -15.34 6.82 -11.37
N THR A 151 -15.65 5.86 -10.53
CA THR A 151 -16.69 5.99 -9.49
C THR A 151 -16.12 5.86 -8.08
N ALA A 152 -14.84 6.16 -7.90
CA ALA A 152 -14.15 5.99 -6.62
C ALA A 152 -14.88 6.66 -5.46
N ASN A 153 -15.37 7.87 -5.66
CA ASN A 153 -16.06 8.62 -4.61
C ASN A 153 -17.40 7.99 -4.18
N ALA A 154 -17.94 7.08 -4.97
CA ALA A 154 -19.15 6.35 -4.62
C ALA A 154 -18.86 5.07 -3.82
N HIS A 155 -17.60 4.69 -3.68
CA HIS A 155 -17.24 3.53 -2.87
C HIS A 155 -17.68 3.74 -1.42
N PRO A 156 -18.26 2.72 -0.75
CA PRO A 156 -18.80 2.89 0.60
C PRO A 156 -17.82 3.49 1.61
N LEU A 157 -16.54 3.18 1.49
CA LEU A 157 -15.53 3.72 2.41
C LEU A 157 -15.17 5.18 2.11
N LEU A 158 -15.37 5.66 0.88
CA LEU A 158 -15.01 7.01 0.49
C LEU A 158 -16.21 7.96 0.46
N SER A 159 -17.41 7.46 0.20
CA SER A 159 -18.61 8.27 0.04
C SER A 159 -19.01 9.02 1.30
N LYS A 160 -18.60 8.53 2.48
CA LYS A 160 -18.94 9.13 3.78
C LYS A 160 -17.89 10.12 4.26
N ILE A 161 -16.82 10.31 3.51
CA ILE A 161 -15.75 11.23 3.87
C ILE A 161 -16.13 12.62 3.39
N GLY A 162 -16.00 13.62 4.28
CA GLY A 162 -16.20 15.01 3.94
C GLY A 162 -15.09 15.54 3.02
N PRO A 163 -15.15 16.84 2.67
CA PRO A 163 -14.11 17.45 1.84
C PRO A 163 -12.72 17.29 2.46
N GLU A 164 -11.71 17.17 1.61
CA GLU A 164 -10.34 17.14 2.09
C GLU A 164 -10.00 18.45 2.81
N PRO A 165 -9.32 18.38 3.95
CA PRO A 165 -8.80 19.58 4.57
C PRO A 165 -7.73 20.20 3.68
N LEU A 166 -7.74 21.50 3.59
CA LEU A 166 -6.77 22.24 2.80
C LEU A 166 -5.42 22.31 3.49
#